data_5100d7605b5414617877efa0f5b105bc
#
_entry.id   5100d7605b5414617877efa0f5b105bc
#
_cell.length_a   1.000
_cell.length_b   1.000
_cell.length_c   1.000
_cell.angle_alpha   90.00
_cell.angle_beta   90.00
_cell.angle_gamma   90.00
#
_symmetry.space_group_name_H-M   'P 1'
#
loop_
_entity.id
_entity.type
_entity.pdbx_description
1 polymer ?
#
loop_
_entity_poly.entity_id
_entity_poly.type
_entity_poly.pdbx_seq_one_letter_code
_entity_poly.pdbx_strand_id
1 'polypeptide(L)'
;MGVTVLNAQDYEAVNHLTANESRDHYLNSEKEIHVEGWIVERSVNPTFGQATFNDKWVGGGTSDISGGITMLSVFNYKKERLIFDNEIFVDYAIARDSREGEVIHKTNDKLELNSLLGLRIKEITSIYYSLFFNFKTQFDKGYRYDKNELGKEIKTETSHILSPADIKIGPGVLWKKNEHFLVNVSPVAGRLTIVDKEFTKVDTHDEEAMEYYEHHKYFGVEANETSLFELGAALRFFSKFEIIKNLSITNSMELYSNYLEAPQNVDVNYNMSLIMMMSKHLSTSFVFESIYDDDAIGGLQIREGFGLGVNYKF
;
A
#
# COMPACT_ATOMS: atom_id res chain seq x y z
N MET A 1 28.98 -13.35 12.93
CA MET A 1 28.64 -12.00 12.48
C MET A 1 27.96 -12.21 11.12
N GLY A 2 26.63 -12.15 11.11
CA GLY A 2 25.84 -12.30 9.89
C GLY A 2 25.88 -11.00 9.12
N VAL A 3 26.44 -11.01 7.92
CA VAL A 3 26.33 -9.91 6.96
C VAL A 3 24.92 -10.04 6.35
N THR A 4 24.02 -9.13 6.68
CA THR A 4 22.72 -9.05 6.02
C THR A 4 22.96 -8.56 4.59
N VAL A 5 22.77 -9.44 3.64
CA VAL A 5 22.78 -9.07 2.22
C VAL A 5 21.50 -8.28 1.97
N LEU A 6 21.64 -6.99 1.60
CA LEU A 6 20.53 -6.16 1.12
C LEU A 6 20.01 -6.79 -0.18
N ASN A 7 18.82 -7.33 -0.15
CA ASN A 7 18.15 -7.93 -1.31
C ASN A 7 17.36 -6.87 -2.08
N ALA A 8 16.89 -7.19 -3.29
CA ALA A 8 16.01 -6.31 -4.09
C ALA A 8 14.78 -5.80 -3.30
N GLN A 9 14.35 -6.53 -2.27
CA GLN A 9 13.31 -6.11 -1.32
C GLN A 9 13.64 -4.82 -0.55
N ASP A 10 14.94 -4.51 -0.35
CA ASP A 10 15.34 -3.29 0.34
C ASP A 10 15.12 -2.03 -0.52
N TYR A 11 15.05 -2.19 -1.86
CA TYR A 11 14.74 -1.11 -2.80
C TYR A 11 13.25 -0.78 -2.88
N GLU A 12 12.40 -1.76 -2.72
CA GLU A 12 10.94 -1.51 -2.56
C GLU A 12 10.68 -0.60 -1.37
N ALA A 13 11.41 -0.79 -0.29
CA ALA A 13 11.29 0.01 0.91
C ALA A 13 11.59 1.50 0.67
N VAL A 14 12.64 1.84 -0.07
CA VAL A 14 13.01 3.25 -0.35
C VAL A 14 11.91 3.96 -1.16
N ASN A 15 11.31 3.29 -2.13
CA ASN A 15 10.29 3.89 -2.99
C ASN A 15 8.95 4.12 -2.25
N HIS A 16 8.60 3.21 -1.33
CA HIS A 16 7.42 3.41 -0.47
C HIS A 16 7.59 4.53 0.58
N LEU A 17 8.83 4.88 0.93
CA LEU A 17 9.11 5.96 1.88
C LEU A 17 8.60 7.30 1.38
N THR A 18 8.90 7.62 0.13
CA THR A 18 8.47 8.89 -0.48
C THR A 18 6.95 8.97 -0.70
N ALA A 19 6.31 7.82 -0.95
CA ALA A 19 4.86 7.72 -1.06
C ALA A 19 4.15 8.09 0.23
N ASN A 20 4.61 7.53 1.34
CA ASN A 20 4.07 7.85 2.65
C ASN A 20 4.36 9.30 3.07
N GLU A 21 5.53 9.84 2.71
CA GLU A 21 5.83 11.27 2.93
C GLU A 21 4.83 12.19 2.26
N SER A 22 4.47 11.90 1.01
CA SER A 22 3.46 12.66 0.29
C SER A 22 2.11 12.59 0.95
N ARG A 23 1.67 11.40 1.34
CA ARG A 23 0.42 11.17 2.06
C ARG A 23 0.39 11.90 3.40
N ASP A 24 1.51 11.86 4.14
CA ASP A 24 1.64 12.50 5.44
C ASP A 24 1.64 14.02 5.37
N HIS A 25 2.16 14.59 4.30
CA HIS A 25 2.21 16.04 4.14
C HIS A 25 0.82 16.66 3.96
N TYR A 26 -0.12 15.94 3.36
CA TYR A 26 -1.51 16.39 3.20
C TYR A 26 -2.29 16.48 4.49
N LEU A 27 -1.97 15.61 5.41
CA LEU A 27 -2.63 15.58 6.71
C LEU A 27 -2.13 16.69 7.65
N ASN A 28 -1.08 17.45 7.21
CA ASN A 28 -0.42 18.51 7.97
C ASN A 28 -0.84 19.95 7.63
N SER A 29 -1.92 20.18 6.95
CA SER A 29 -2.36 21.58 6.79
C SER A 29 -2.81 22.13 8.14
N GLU A 30 -1.88 22.79 8.82
CA GLU A 30 -2.00 23.35 10.20
C GLU A 30 -2.96 24.54 10.35
N LYS A 31 -3.79 24.80 9.37
CA LYS A 31 -4.83 25.81 9.52
C LYS A 31 -6.18 25.12 9.42
N GLU A 32 -6.90 25.07 10.54
CA GLU A 32 -8.37 25.07 10.51
C GLU A 32 -8.84 26.33 9.78
N ILE A 33 -8.59 26.41 8.49
CA ILE A 33 -9.25 27.35 7.64
C ILE A 33 -10.66 26.77 7.48
N HIS A 34 -11.66 27.42 8.05
CA HIS A 34 -13.07 27.14 7.75
C HIS A 34 -13.37 27.52 6.30
N VAL A 35 -12.67 26.88 5.36
CA VAL A 35 -12.95 27.03 3.92
C VAL A 35 -14.00 26.00 3.59
N GLU A 36 -15.20 26.46 3.29
CA GLU A 36 -16.20 25.63 2.64
C GLU A 36 -15.86 25.50 1.16
N GLY A 37 -16.09 24.34 0.59
CA GLY A 37 -15.83 24.05 -0.81
C GLY A 37 -14.76 22.98 -1.01
N TRP A 38 -14.16 22.97 -2.19
CA TRP A 38 -13.12 22.02 -2.58
C TRP A 38 -11.73 22.53 -2.18
N ILE A 39 -10.95 21.64 -1.59
CA ILE A 39 -9.51 21.82 -1.39
C ILE A 39 -8.84 20.74 -2.24
N VAL A 40 -7.96 21.16 -3.16
CA VAL A 40 -7.24 20.27 -4.06
C VAL A 40 -5.76 20.45 -3.83
N GLU A 41 -5.08 19.35 -3.56
CA GLU A 41 -3.63 19.35 -3.38
C GLU A 41 -3.02 18.20 -4.20
N ARG A 42 -1.83 18.42 -4.73
CA ARG A 42 -1.12 17.43 -5.52
C ARG A 42 0.37 17.45 -5.18
N SER A 43 0.98 16.29 -5.19
CA SER A 43 2.43 16.15 -5.10
C SER A 43 2.94 15.09 -6.06
N VAL A 44 4.16 15.28 -6.51
CA VAL A 44 4.93 14.32 -7.30
C VAL A 44 6.31 14.20 -6.67
N ASN A 45 6.74 12.98 -6.40
CA ASN A 45 8.02 12.69 -5.78
C ASN A 45 8.77 11.66 -6.62
N PRO A 46 9.69 12.10 -7.47
CA PRO A 46 10.64 11.21 -8.09
C PRO A 46 11.66 10.70 -7.06
N THR A 47 12.01 9.43 -7.17
CA THR A 47 13.02 8.78 -6.34
C THR A 47 14.11 8.20 -7.21
N PHE A 48 15.32 8.20 -6.69
CA PHE A 48 16.46 7.60 -7.33
C PHE A 48 17.36 6.98 -6.26
N GLY A 49 17.80 5.75 -6.51
CA GLY A 49 18.75 5.03 -5.67
C GLY A 49 19.88 4.44 -6.52
N GLN A 50 21.09 4.47 -6.01
CA GLN A 50 22.23 3.84 -6.64
C GLN A 50 23.17 3.27 -5.58
N ALA A 51 23.60 2.03 -5.77
CA ALA A 51 24.74 1.45 -5.07
C ALA A 51 25.78 1.02 -6.12
N THR A 52 27.05 1.34 -5.89
CA THR A 52 28.14 1.00 -6.81
C THR A 52 29.34 0.50 -6.02
N PHE A 53 29.86 -0.64 -6.42
CA PHE A 53 31.03 -1.26 -5.81
C PHE A 53 32.13 -1.46 -6.87
N ASN A 54 33.37 -1.29 -6.50
CA ASN A 54 34.52 -1.61 -7.35
C ASN A 54 34.98 -3.06 -7.11
N ASP A 55 35.78 -3.60 -8.01
CA ASP A 55 36.27 -4.98 -7.97
C ASP A 55 37.10 -5.33 -6.71
N LYS A 56 37.50 -4.34 -5.92
CA LYS A 56 38.26 -4.50 -4.68
C LYS A 56 37.41 -4.48 -3.41
N TRP A 57 36.10 -4.30 -3.54
CA TRP A 57 35.17 -4.30 -2.42
C TRP A 57 34.97 -5.71 -1.86
N VAL A 58 35.43 -5.98 -0.64
CA VAL A 58 35.43 -7.32 -0.01
C VAL A 58 34.16 -7.57 0.81
N GLY A 59 33.38 -6.55 1.12
CA GLY A 59 32.22 -6.63 2.03
C GLY A 59 30.97 -7.26 1.42
N GLY A 60 31.04 -7.78 0.18
CA GLY A 60 29.85 -8.26 -0.55
C GLY A 60 28.95 -7.11 -1.04
N GLY A 61 28.01 -7.42 -1.90
CA GLY A 61 27.10 -6.47 -2.51
C GLY A 61 27.19 -6.49 -4.04
N THR A 62 26.21 -5.88 -4.70
CA THR A 62 26.19 -5.69 -6.16
C THR A 62 25.87 -4.26 -6.49
N SER A 63 26.45 -3.83 -7.62
CA SER A 63 26.07 -2.53 -8.17
C SER A 63 24.65 -2.60 -8.72
N ASP A 64 23.82 -1.67 -8.33
CA ASP A 64 22.43 -1.57 -8.76
C ASP A 64 22.00 -0.11 -8.92
N ILE A 65 20.93 0.07 -9.65
CA ILE A 65 20.28 1.36 -9.91
C ILE A 65 18.78 1.17 -9.79
N SER A 66 18.14 2.05 -9.06
CA SER A 66 16.69 2.07 -8.93
C SER A 66 16.11 3.44 -9.18
N GLY A 67 14.89 3.47 -9.67
CA GLY A 67 14.15 4.71 -9.85
C GLY A 67 12.66 4.49 -9.69
N GLY A 68 11.97 5.49 -9.20
CA GLY A 68 10.53 5.44 -9.01
C GLY A 68 9.89 6.81 -9.08
N ILE A 69 8.57 6.81 -9.11
CA ILE A 69 7.73 7.99 -9.06
C ILE A 69 6.51 7.73 -8.20
N THR A 70 6.27 8.60 -7.25
CA THR A 70 5.06 8.61 -6.46
C THR A 70 4.26 9.85 -6.76
N MET A 71 2.95 9.68 -6.96
CA MET A 71 2.01 10.78 -7.16
C MET A 71 0.88 10.66 -6.14
N LEU A 72 0.52 11.78 -5.55
CA LEU A 72 -0.63 11.88 -4.67
C LEU A 72 -1.50 13.07 -5.10
N SER A 73 -2.79 12.83 -5.23
CA SER A 73 -3.79 13.87 -5.48
C SER A 73 -4.92 13.74 -4.48
N VAL A 74 -5.16 14.80 -3.74
CA VAL A 74 -6.20 14.89 -2.71
C VAL A 74 -7.25 15.90 -3.16
N PHE A 75 -8.51 15.51 -3.04
CA PHE A 75 -9.69 16.31 -3.40
C PHE A 75 -10.68 16.26 -2.24
N ASN A 76 -10.58 17.19 -1.33
CA ASN A 76 -11.42 17.23 -0.13
C ASN A 76 -12.49 18.30 -0.29
N TYR A 77 -13.73 17.94 -0.04
CA TYR A 77 -14.86 18.85 -0.03
C TYR A 77 -15.45 18.94 1.38
N LYS A 78 -15.70 20.16 1.82
CA LYS A 78 -16.35 20.41 3.10
C LYS A 78 -17.45 21.46 2.91
N LYS A 79 -18.64 21.17 3.38
CA LYS A 79 -19.74 22.13 3.45
C LYS A 79 -20.63 21.79 4.65
N GLU A 80 -20.79 22.75 5.56
CA GLU A 80 -21.61 22.59 6.76
C GLU A 80 -21.28 21.28 7.52
N ARG A 81 -22.19 20.29 7.45
CA ARG A 81 -22.07 18.98 8.11
C ARG A 81 -21.46 17.90 7.22
N LEU A 82 -21.28 18.19 5.93
CA LEU A 82 -20.78 17.22 4.95
C LEU A 82 -19.27 17.36 4.78
N ILE A 83 -18.60 16.22 4.81
CA ILE A 83 -17.22 16.06 4.36
C ILE A 83 -17.17 14.99 3.27
N PHE A 84 -16.31 15.18 2.26
CA PHE A 84 -16.04 14.19 1.22
C PHE A 84 -14.57 14.24 0.90
N ASP A 85 -13.82 13.36 1.55
CA ASP A 85 -12.37 13.26 1.44
C ASP A 85 -12.03 12.21 0.39
N ASN A 86 -11.23 12.58 -0.61
CA ASN A 86 -10.83 11.70 -1.70
C ASN A 86 -9.32 11.80 -1.92
N GLU A 87 -8.71 10.66 -2.20
CA GLU A 87 -7.29 10.51 -2.45
C GLU A 87 -7.05 9.56 -3.63
N ILE A 88 -6.24 9.97 -4.59
CA ILE A 88 -5.69 9.12 -5.64
C ILE A 88 -4.19 9.00 -5.39
N PHE A 89 -3.74 7.79 -5.20
CA PHE A 89 -2.36 7.45 -4.93
C PHE A 89 -1.80 6.56 -6.04
N VAL A 90 -0.66 6.93 -6.57
CA VAL A 90 0.08 6.18 -7.60
C VAL A 90 1.51 6.03 -7.15
N ASP A 91 2.02 4.82 -7.19
CA ASP A 91 3.41 4.52 -6.85
C ASP A 91 3.96 3.46 -7.82
N TYR A 92 5.03 3.80 -8.55
CA TYR A 92 5.67 2.92 -9.51
C TYR A 92 7.18 2.99 -9.38
N ALA A 93 7.84 1.84 -9.30
CA ALA A 93 9.28 1.77 -9.17
C ALA A 93 9.87 0.55 -9.87
N ILE A 94 11.09 0.73 -10.37
CA ILE A 94 11.90 -0.30 -11.01
C ILE A 94 13.31 -0.30 -10.45
N ALA A 95 13.95 -1.46 -10.46
CA ALA A 95 15.35 -1.60 -10.12
C ALA A 95 16.05 -2.50 -11.13
N ARG A 96 17.36 -2.28 -11.31
CA ARG A 96 18.25 -3.10 -12.14
C ARG A 96 19.37 -3.65 -11.27
N ASP A 97 19.50 -4.97 -11.22
CA ASP A 97 20.61 -5.66 -10.56
C ASP A 97 21.66 -6.07 -11.60
N SER A 98 22.91 -5.68 -11.38
CA SER A 98 24.04 -6.00 -12.28
C SER A 98 24.41 -7.48 -12.28
N ARG A 99 23.99 -8.26 -11.26
CA ARG A 99 24.28 -9.71 -11.14
C ARG A 99 23.44 -10.56 -12.08
N GLU A 100 22.25 -10.12 -12.43
CA GLU A 100 21.26 -10.92 -13.15
C GLU A 100 21.18 -10.59 -14.65
N GLY A 101 22.31 -10.20 -15.27
CA GLY A 101 22.37 -10.02 -16.71
C GLY A 101 21.61 -8.80 -17.23
N GLU A 102 21.59 -7.69 -16.47
CA GLU A 102 20.94 -6.43 -16.85
C GLU A 102 19.40 -6.47 -16.86
N VAL A 103 18.79 -7.36 -16.11
CA VAL A 103 17.32 -7.44 -16.03
C VAL A 103 16.78 -6.30 -15.17
N ILE A 104 15.76 -5.62 -15.68
CA ILE A 104 15.01 -4.62 -14.94
C ILE A 104 13.83 -5.32 -14.29
N HIS A 105 13.74 -5.20 -12.96
CA HIS A 105 12.64 -5.73 -12.15
C HIS A 105 11.72 -4.60 -11.73
N LYS A 106 10.43 -4.85 -11.77
CA LYS A 106 9.43 -3.99 -11.13
C LYS A 106 9.52 -4.22 -9.61
N THR A 107 9.78 -3.18 -8.86
CA THR A 107 9.91 -3.24 -7.40
C THR A 107 8.70 -2.68 -6.68
N ASN A 108 7.91 -1.84 -7.35
CA ASN A 108 6.64 -1.36 -6.85
C ASN A 108 5.70 -0.97 -7.98
N ASP A 109 4.40 -1.18 -7.76
CA ASP A 109 3.36 -0.84 -8.71
C ASP A 109 2.00 -0.80 -7.99
N LYS A 110 1.49 0.39 -7.74
CA LYS A 110 0.26 0.59 -6.98
C LYS A 110 -0.56 1.74 -7.54
N LEU A 111 -1.82 1.48 -7.77
CA LEU A 111 -2.87 2.47 -7.96
C LEU A 111 -3.90 2.28 -6.86
N GLU A 112 -4.14 3.32 -6.08
CA GLU A 112 -5.14 3.29 -5.02
C GLU A 112 -6.02 4.54 -5.07
N LEU A 113 -7.34 4.33 -4.96
CA LEU A 113 -8.33 5.37 -4.79
C LEU A 113 -9.04 5.17 -3.45
N ASN A 114 -8.96 6.16 -2.59
CA ASN A 114 -9.67 6.22 -1.32
C ASN A 114 -10.72 7.32 -1.36
N SER A 115 -11.93 7.02 -0.90
CA SER A 115 -13.00 7.99 -0.73
C SER A 115 -13.69 7.79 0.61
N LEU A 116 -13.95 8.89 1.31
CA LEU A 116 -14.64 8.88 2.58
C LEU A 116 -15.70 9.99 2.60
N LEU A 117 -16.95 9.60 2.52
CA LEU A 117 -18.10 10.49 2.70
C LEU A 117 -18.49 10.49 4.17
N GLY A 118 -18.62 11.67 4.77
CA GLY A 118 -19.02 11.82 6.18
C GLY A 118 -20.13 12.85 6.36
N LEU A 119 -21.17 12.49 7.08
CA LEU A 119 -22.22 13.41 7.51
C LEU A 119 -22.18 13.56 9.02
N ARG A 120 -21.79 14.74 9.52
CA ARG A 120 -21.67 15.02 10.95
C ARG A 120 -23.02 14.82 11.66
N ILE A 121 -23.02 14.05 12.74
CA ILE A 121 -24.25 13.68 13.46
C ILE A 121 -24.87 14.91 14.14
N LYS A 122 -24.04 15.74 14.78
CA LYS A 122 -24.43 17.02 15.38
C LYS A 122 -23.34 18.06 15.11
N GLU A 123 -23.72 19.34 15.08
CA GLU A 123 -22.79 20.44 14.78
C GLU A 123 -21.58 20.54 15.71
N ILE A 124 -21.73 20.08 16.95
CA ILE A 124 -20.72 20.21 18.02
C ILE A 124 -19.89 18.92 18.18
N THR A 125 -20.15 17.86 17.41
CA THR A 125 -19.49 16.56 17.59
C THR A 125 -18.46 16.31 16.50
N SER A 126 -17.43 15.54 16.85
CA SER A 126 -16.44 15.01 15.92
C SER A 126 -16.85 13.65 15.33
N ILE A 127 -18.17 13.31 15.40
CA ILE A 127 -18.71 12.02 15.00
C ILE A 127 -19.57 12.20 13.74
N TYR A 128 -19.36 11.32 12.76
CA TYR A 128 -20.04 11.34 11.48
C TYR A 128 -20.63 9.96 11.17
N TYR A 129 -21.79 9.91 10.54
CA TYR A 129 -22.15 8.77 9.71
C TYR A 129 -21.21 8.77 8.52
N SER A 130 -20.65 7.62 8.17
CA SER A 130 -19.67 7.53 7.11
C SER A 130 -20.01 6.46 6.07
N LEU A 131 -19.52 6.66 4.85
CA LEU A 131 -19.41 5.64 3.81
C LEU A 131 -18.01 5.73 3.27
N PHE A 132 -17.24 4.66 3.40
CA PHE A 132 -15.94 4.58 2.77
C PHE A 132 -16.00 3.75 1.48
N PHE A 133 -15.11 4.08 0.56
CA PHE A 133 -14.81 3.32 -0.64
C PHE A 133 -13.29 3.28 -0.82
N ASN A 134 -12.76 2.12 -1.12
CA ASN A 134 -11.37 1.92 -1.47
C ASN A 134 -11.30 1.05 -2.73
N PHE A 135 -10.47 1.44 -3.67
CA PHE A 135 -10.12 0.66 -4.85
C PHE A 135 -8.60 0.60 -4.95
N LYS A 136 -8.05 -0.60 -5.10
CA LYS A 136 -6.61 -0.83 -5.22
C LYS A 136 -6.33 -1.79 -6.35
N THR A 137 -5.33 -1.48 -7.18
CA THR A 137 -4.81 -2.36 -8.23
C THR A 137 -3.37 -1.96 -8.58
N GLN A 138 -2.86 -2.49 -9.65
CA GLN A 138 -1.56 -2.22 -10.25
C GLN A 138 -1.68 -1.90 -11.74
N PHE A 139 -0.63 -1.35 -12.37
CA PHE A 139 -0.64 -0.95 -13.78
C PHE A 139 0.03 -1.98 -14.69
N ASP A 140 1.17 -2.52 -14.25
CA ASP A 140 2.10 -3.27 -15.08
C ASP A 140 2.19 -4.73 -14.64
N LYS A 141 2.73 -5.57 -15.50
CA LYS A 141 2.94 -6.98 -15.21
C LYS A 141 3.96 -7.18 -14.09
N GLY A 142 3.57 -7.98 -13.10
CA GLY A 142 4.46 -8.49 -12.07
C GLY A 142 5.00 -9.86 -12.46
N TYR A 143 6.22 -10.16 -12.05
CA TYR A 143 6.87 -11.43 -12.36
C TYR A 143 7.60 -11.98 -11.15
N ARG A 144 7.53 -13.32 -11.00
CA ARG A 144 8.43 -14.07 -10.14
C ARG A 144 9.54 -14.65 -11.00
N TYR A 145 10.75 -14.56 -10.48
CA TYR A 145 11.96 -15.06 -11.14
C TYR A 145 12.48 -16.26 -10.36
N ASP A 146 12.41 -17.44 -10.98
CA ASP A 146 12.88 -18.70 -10.40
C ASP A 146 14.03 -19.26 -11.28
N LYS A 147 14.86 -20.15 -10.74
CA LYS A 147 15.88 -20.86 -11.53
C LYS A 147 15.45 -22.32 -11.70
N ASN A 148 15.51 -22.81 -12.95
CA ASN A 148 15.29 -24.22 -13.22
C ASN A 148 16.48 -25.08 -12.76
N GLU A 149 16.34 -26.41 -12.84
CA GLU A 149 17.39 -27.37 -12.48
C GLU A 149 18.71 -27.15 -13.23
N LEU A 150 18.69 -26.52 -14.39
CA LEU A 150 19.87 -26.18 -15.20
C LEU A 150 20.43 -24.79 -14.84
N GLY A 151 19.92 -24.12 -13.81
CA GLY A 151 20.33 -22.78 -13.40
C GLY A 151 19.88 -21.65 -14.32
N LYS A 152 18.99 -21.94 -15.30
CA LYS A 152 18.42 -20.92 -16.18
C LYS A 152 17.23 -20.26 -15.51
N GLU A 153 17.17 -18.94 -15.57
CA GLU A 153 16.08 -18.15 -15.07
C GLU A 153 14.76 -18.46 -15.80
N ILE A 154 13.71 -18.68 -15.02
CA ILE A 154 12.33 -18.80 -15.47
C ILE A 154 11.58 -17.59 -14.95
N LYS A 155 10.89 -16.90 -15.85
CA LYS A 155 10.06 -15.73 -15.56
C LYS A 155 8.60 -16.16 -15.62
N THR A 156 7.91 -16.11 -14.47
CA THR A 156 6.48 -16.44 -14.36
C THR A 156 5.70 -15.17 -14.05
N GLU A 157 4.72 -14.82 -14.87
CA GLU A 157 3.82 -13.70 -14.62
C GLU A 157 2.98 -14.00 -13.38
N THR A 158 2.95 -13.05 -12.44
CA THR A 158 2.22 -13.20 -11.17
C THR A 158 1.12 -12.17 -11.00
N SER A 159 1.08 -11.14 -11.84
CA SER A 159 0.06 -10.09 -11.75
C SER A 159 0.10 -9.17 -12.97
N HIS A 160 -1.02 -8.50 -13.25
CA HIS A 160 -1.13 -7.41 -14.25
C HIS A 160 -2.27 -6.46 -13.88
N ILE A 161 -2.58 -5.49 -14.74
CA ILE A 161 -3.66 -4.53 -14.50
C ILE A 161 -4.98 -5.25 -14.16
N LEU A 162 -5.63 -4.83 -13.07
CA LEU A 162 -6.86 -5.44 -12.53
C LEU A 162 -6.73 -6.91 -12.09
N SER A 163 -5.52 -7.43 -11.98
CA SER A 163 -5.29 -8.79 -11.49
C SER A 163 -4.09 -8.84 -10.54
N PRO A 164 -4.34 -8.67 -9.21
CA PRO A 164 -5.63 -8.42 -8.57
C PRO A 164 -6.10 -6.97 -8.65
N ALA A 165 -7.43 -6.79 -8.58
CA ALA A 165 -8.05 -5.54 -8.16
C ALA A 165 -8.90 -5.80 -6.92
N ASP A 166 -8.79 -4.92 -5.93
CA ASP A 166 -9.49 -5.00 -4.65
C ASP A 166 -10.41 -3.79 -4.49
N ILE A 167 -11.69 -4.03 -4.24
CA ILE A 167 -12.71 -3.00 -4.01
C ILE A 167 -13.31 -3.23 -2.64
N LYS A 168 -13.28 -2.21 -1.77
CA LYS A 168 -13.92 -2.25 -0.45
C LYS A 168 -14.89 -1.10 -0.31
N ILE A 169 -16.05 -1.37 0.24
CA ILE A 169 -17.08 -0.36 0.53
C ILE A 169 -17.82 -0.71 1.80
N GLY A 170 -18.10 0.29 2.65
CA GLY A 170 -18.83 0.03 3.88
C GLY A 170 -19.39 1.29 4.52
N PRO A 171 -20.68 1.29 4.90
CA PRO A 171 -21.24 2.30 5.79
C PRO A 171 -20.71 2.11 7.22
N GLY A 172 -20.60 3.22 7.96
CA GLY A 172 -20.05 3.14 9.30
C GLY A 172 -20.19 4.43 10.11
N VAL A 173 -19.39 4.52 11.14
CA VAL A 173 -19.26 5.68 12.01
C VAL A 173 -17.80 6.11 12.02
N LEU A 174 -17.59 7.38 11.68
CA LEU A 174 -16.28 8.01 11.70
C LEU A 174 -16.19 8.93 12.93
N TRP A 175 -15.18 8.74 13.74
CA TRP A 175 -14.74 9.71 14.73
C TRP A 175 -13.49 10.40 14.20
N LYS A 176 -13.63 11.65 13.73
CA LYS A 176 -12.55 12.50 13.24
C LYS A 176 -12.36 13.65 14.24
N LYS A 177 -11.40 13.48 15.17
CA LYS A 177 -11.12 14.49 16.20
C LYS A 177 -10.54 15.75 15.57
N ASN A 178 -9.64 15.58 14.61
CA ASN A 178 -8.99 16.60 13.79
C ASN A 178 -8.35 15.91 12.58
N GLU A 179 -7.56 16.63 11.79
CA GLU A 179 -6.84 16.07 10.65
C GLU A 179 -5.71 15.08 11.03
N HIS A 180 -5.36 15.02 12.32
CA HIS A 180 -4.28 14.17 12.83
C HIS A 180 -4.76 12.90 13.53
N PHE A 181 -6.06 12.77 13.73
CA PHE A 181 -6.60 11.59 14.42
C PHE A 181 -8.00 11.25 13.94
N LEU A 182 -8.13 10.06 13.40
CA LEU A 182 -9.43 9.52 13.00
C LEU A 182 -9.54 8.01 13.28
N VAL A 183 -10.76 7.57 13.56
CA VAL A 183 -11.15 6.17 13.64
C VAL A 183 -12.45 6.00 12.87
N ASN A 184 -12.48 5.07 11.91
CA ASN A 184 -13.68 4.71 11.19
C ASN A 184 -14.02 3.25 11.45
N VAL A 185 -15.23 2.98 11.93
CA VAL A 185 -15.74 1.63 12.19
C VAL A 185 -16.90 1.37 11.26
N SER A 186 -16.76 0.35 10.41
CA SER A 186 -17.78 -0.10 9.48
C SER A 186 -18.18 -1.53 9.83
N PRO A 187 -19.28 -1.71 10.55
CA PRO A 187 -19.72 -3.03 11.01
C PRO A 187 -20.24 -3.92 9.86
N VAL A 188 -20.50 -3.32 8.70
CA VAL A 188 -20.83 -4.03 7.45
C VAL A 188 -19.98 -3.44 6.34
N ALA A 189 -19.05 -4.23 5.82
CA ALA A 189 -18.16 -3.85 4.73
C ALA A 189 -18.11 -4.99 3.71
N GLY A 190 -18.37 -4.67 2.46
CA GLY A 190 -18.16 -5.58 1.33
C GLY A 190 -16.73 -5.43 0.80
N ARG A 191 -16.08 -6.55 0.49
CA ARG A 191 -14.83 -6.63 -0.27
C ARG A 191 -15.07 -7.46 -1.52
N LEU A 192 -14.59 -6.99 -2.67
CA LEU A 192 -14.62 -7.71 -3.94
C LEU A 192 -13.21 -7.73 -4.51
N THR A 193 -12.62 -8.91 -4.53
CA THR A 193 -11.34 -9.17 -5.19
C THR A 193 -11.62 -9.66 -6.61
N ILE A 194 -10.98 -9.07 -7.60
CA ILE A 194 -11.11 -9.40 -9.02
C ILE A 194 -9.74 -9.85 -9.54
N VAL A 195 -9.73 -10.93 -10.31
CA VAL A 195 -8.51 -11.50 -10.91
C VAL A 195 -8.76 -11.96 -12.35
N ASP A 196 -7.71 -12.02 -13.14
CA ASP A 196 -7.79 -12.64 -14.46
C ASP A 196 -7.89 -14.18 -14.33
N LYS A 197 -8.75 -14.77 -15.15
CA LYS A 197 -8.98 -16.22 -15.19
C LYS A 197 -7.70 -17.01 -15.51
N GLU A 198 -6.71 -16.39 -16.14
CA GLU A 198 -5.44 -17.04 -16.45
C GLU A 198 -4.71 -17.51 -15.18
N PHE A 199 -4.83 -16.75 -14.07
CA PHE A 199 -4.19 -17.09 -12.78
C PHE A 199 -4.96 -18.10 -11.95
N THR A 200 -6.24 -18.32 -12.24
CA THR A 200 -7.11 -19.26 -11.50
C THR A 200 -7.41 -20.53 -12.30
N LYS A 201 -6.88 -20.62 -13.55
CA LYS A 201 -7.20 -21.71 -14.45
C LYS A 201 -6.56 -23.00 -13.99
N VAL A 202 -7.39 -24.00 -13.69
CA VAL A 202 -7.01 -25.36 -13.29
C VAL A 202 -7.81 -26.37 -14.09
N ASP A 203 -7.19 -27.47 -14.48
CA ASP A 203 -7.93 -28.61 -15.06
C ASP A 203 -8.69 -29.34 -13.94
N THR A 204 -10.01 -29.25 -13.97
CA THR A 204 -10.89 -29.87 -12.95
C THR A 204 -10.89 -31.39 -12.99
N HIS A 205 -10.31 -32.03 -14.01
CA HIS A 205 -10.15 -33.48 -14.11
C HIS A 205 -8.80 -33.96 -13.53
N ASP A 206 -7.90 -33.05 -13.23
CA ASP A 206 -6.62 -33.32 -12.59
C ASP A 206 -6.76 -33.09 -11.08
N GLU A 207 -6.95 -34.18 -10.32
CA GLU A 207 -7.16 -34.13 -8.87
C GLU A 207 -5.94 -33.55 -8.13
N GLU A 208 -4.71 -33.84 -8.59
CA GLU A 208 -3.48 -33.33 -7.98
C GLU A 208 -3.34 -31.81 -8.19
N ALA A 209 -3.65 -31.34 -9.39
CA ALA A 209 -3.65 -29.91 -9.71
C ALA A 209 -4.72 -29.14 -8.92
N MET A 210 -5.91 -29.73 -8.74
CA MET A 210 -6.98 -29.14 -7.93
C MET A 210 -6.59 -29.06 -6.46
N GLU A 211 -6.06 -30.15 -5.87
CA GLU A 211 -5.59 -30.19 -4.50
C GLU A 211 -4.47 -29.16 -4.26
N TYR A 212 -3.52 -29.05 -5.19
CA TYR A 212 -2.47 -28.06 -5.12
C TYR A 212 -3.05 -26.63 -5.13
N TYR A 213 -4.00 -26.35 -6.03
CA TYR A 213 -4.61 -25.02 -6.14
C TYR A 213 -5.42 -24.66 -4.90
N GLU A 214 -6.16 -25.59 -4.29
CA GLU A 214 -6.92 -25.37 -3.05
C GLU A 214 -6.03 -24.87 -1.87
N HIS A 215 -4.78 -25.32 -1.86
CA HIS A 215 -3.79 -24.86 -0.86
C HIS A 215 -3.02 -23.60 -1.26
N HIS A 216 -3.14 -23.15 -2.49
CA HIS A 216 -2.40 -22.01 -3.06
C HIS A 216 -3.30 -21.10 -3.91
N LYS A 217 -4.51 -20.84 -3.43
CA LYS A 217 -5.48 -20.00 -4.15
C LYS A 217 -4.88 -18.64 -4.48
N TYR A 218 -5.09 -18.18 -5.69
CA TYR A 218 -4.65 -16.86 -6.11
C TYR A 218 -5.57 -15.80 -5.53
N PHE A 219 -5.09 -15.09 -4.48
CA PHE A 219 -5.85 -14.12 -3.69
C PHE A 219 -7.20 -14.65 -3.17
N GLY A 220 -7.24 -15.90 -2.71
CA GLY A 220 -8.43 -16.54 -2.17
C GLY A 220 -9.49 -16.93 -3.21
N VAL A 221 -9.29 -16.59 -4.49
CA VAL A 221 -10.29 -16.85 -5.55
C VAL A 221 -10.32 -18.34 -5.90
N GLU A 222 -11.51 -18.91 -6.04
CA GLU A 222 -11.73 -20.31 -6.37
C GLU A 222 -11.21 -20.68 -7.78
N ALA A 223 -10.90 -21.97 -7.97
CA ALA A 223 -10.42 -22.48 -9.25
C ALA A 223 -11.40 -22.15 -10.38
N ASN A 224 -10.85 -21.59 -11.47
CA ASN A 224 -11.59 -21.18 -12.67
C ASN A 224 -12.59 -20.02 -12.48
N GLU A 225 -12.65 -19.40 -11.29
CA GLU A 225 -13.42 -18.19 -11.04
C GLU A 225 -12.55 -16.94 -11.27
N THR A 226 -13.19 -15.77 -11.32
CA THR A 226 -12.53 -14.48 -11.57
C THR A 226 -12.74 -13.46 -10.46
N SER A 227 -13.46 -13.84 -9.42
CA SER A 227 -13.73 -12.93 -8.32
C SER A 227 -14.04 -13.67 -7.03
N LEU A 228 -13.72 -13.00 -5.91
CA LEU A 228 -14.11 -13.40 -4.57
C LEU A 228 -14.88 -12.24 -3.94
N PHE A 229 -16.07 -12.53 -3.43
CA PHE A 229 -16.85 -11.56 -2.65
C PHE A 229 -16.88 -11.95 -1.19
N GLU A 230 -16.57 -10.98 -0.34
CA GLU A 230 -16.57 -11.11 1.10
C GLU A 230 -17.49 -10.06 1.73
N LEU A 231 -18.09 -10.40 2.85
CA LEU A 231 -18.88 -9.49 3.66
C LEU A 231 -18.38 -9.55 5.11
N GLY A 232 -18.03 -8.41 5.66
CA GLY A 232 -17.38 -8.41 6.98
C GLY A 232 -17.50 -7.09 7.72
N ALA A 233 -16.62 -6.90 8.70
CA ALA A 233 -16.41 -5.64 9.39
C ALA A 233 -15.04 -5.05 9.04
N ALA A 234 -14.97 -3.72 8.96
CA ALA A 234 -13.73 -2.99 8.79
C ALA A 234 -13.53 -1.96 9.90
N LEU A 235 -12.29 -1.85 10.40
CA LEU A 235 -11.86 -0.78 11.29
C LEU A 235 -10.66 -0.11 10.66
N ARG A 236 -10.71 1.23 10.55
CA ARG A 236 -9.61 2.05 10.05
C ARG A 236 -9.20 3.05 11.11
N PHE A 237 -7.92 3.09 11.37
CA PHE A 237 -7.31 4.00 12.33
C PHE A 237 -6.22 4.81 11.63
N PHE A 238 -6.16 6.09 11.95
CA PHE A 238 -5.10 6.96 11.51
C PHE A 238 -4.69 7.90 12.65
N SER A 239 -3.38 8.07 12.83
CA SER A 239 -2.86 9.07 13.74
C SER A 239 -1.54 9.65 13.23
N LYS A 240 -1.33 10.95 13.49
CA LYS A 240 -0.11 11.67 13.18
C LYS A 240 0.27 12.58 14.32
N PHE A 241 1.55 12.53 14.73
CA PHE A 241 2.08 13.34 15.80
C PHE A 241 3.45 13.91 15.40
N GLU A 242 3.69 15.16 15.75
CA GLU A 242 5.04 15.73 15.75
C GLU A 242 5.72 15.34 17.08
N ILE A 243 6.75 14.50 17.03
CA ILE A 243 7.48 14.02 18.21
C ILE A 243 8.38 15.14 18.74
N ILE A 244 9.11 15.75 17.82
CA ILE A 244 9.94 16.96 18.05
C ILE A 244 9.87 17.79 16.77
N LYS A 245 10.32 19.03 16.83
CA LYS A 245 10.34 19.92 15.66
C LYS A 245 10.96 19.22 14.44
N ASN A 246 10.24 19.21 13.33
CA ASN A 246 10.61 18.59 12.07
C ASN A 246 10.65 17.04 12.07
N LEU A 247 10.30 16.36 13.17
CA LEU A 247 10.19 14.90 13.21
C LEU A 247 8.75 14.50 13.53
N SER A 248 8.09 13.87 12.58
CA SER A 248 6.71 13.39 12.71
C SER A 248 6.64 11.87 12.60
N ILE A 249 5.65 11.28 13.30
CA ILE A 249 5.26 9.89 13.16
C ILE A 249 3.82 9.83 12.70
N THR A 250 3.58 9.00 11.71
CA THR A 250 2.25 8.69 11.19
C THR A 250 2.00 7.20 11.35
N ASN A 251 0.82 6.85 11.82
CA ASN A 251 0.37 5.46 11.89
C ASN A 251 -0.96 5.33 11.15
N SER A 252 -1.08 4.33 10.31
CA SER A 252 -2.33 3.89 9.72
C SER A 252 -2.51 2.40 9.94
N MET A 253 -3.72 2.00 10.26
CA MET A 253 -4.08 0.60 10.47
C MET A 253 -5.46 0.34 9.89
N GLU A 254 -5.57 -0.75 9.14
CA GLU A 254 -6.84 -1.31 8.70
C GLU A 254 -6.95 -2.73 9.22
N LEU A 255 -8.06 -3.03 9.84
CA LEU A 255 -8.46 -4.37 10.24
C LEU A 255 -9.70 -4.75 9.43
N TYR A 256 -9.74 -5.98 8.94
CA TYR A 256 -10.90 -6.55 8.27
C TYR A 256 -11.17 -7.96 8.78
N SER A 257 -12.44 -8.30 9.00
CA SER A 257 -12.86 -9.63 9.42
C SER A 257 -14.00 -10.09 8.52
N ASN A 258 -13.80 -11.19 7.79
CA ASN A 258 -14.79 -11.77 6.90
C ASN A 258 -15.83 -12.56 7.70
N TYR A 259 -17.11 -12.19 7.63
CA TYR A 259 -18.20 -12.86 8.33
C TYR A 259 -18.61 -14.18 7.67
N LEU A 260 -18.30 -14.33 6.38
CA LEU A 260 -18.71 -15.49 5.59
C LEU A 260 -17.75 -16.66 5.75
N GLU A 261 -16.48 -16.37 6.09
CA GLU A 261 -15.44 -17.36 6.24
C GLU A 261 -14.51 -16.99 7.39
N ALA A 262 -14.33 -17.90 8.35
CA ALA A 262 -13.41 -17.79 9.48
C ALA A 262 -13.36 -16.40 10.16
N PRO A 263 -14.48 -15.86 10.70
CA PRO A 263 -14.56 -14.48 11.21
C PRO A 263 -13.63 -14.19 12.41
N GLN A 264 -13.04 -15.22 13.00
CA GLN A 264 -11.99 -15.10 14.01
C GLN A 264 -10.62 -14.71 13.41
N ASN A 265 -10.40 -14.93 12.12
CA ASN A 265 -9.24 -14.46 11.41
C ASN A 265 -9.46 -12.99 11.05
N VAL A 266 -8.52 -12.16 11.42
CA VAL A 266 -8.59 -10.72 11.18
C VAL A 266 -7.42 -10.33 10.31
N ASP A 267 -7.70 -9.86 9.12
CA ASP A 267 -6.71 -9.23 8.26
C ASP A 267 -6.21 -7.95 8.90
N VAL A 268 -4.91 -7.76 8.89
CA VAL A 268 -4.23 -6.61 9.46
C VAL A 268 -3.36 -5.97 8.40
N ASN A 269 -3.57 -4.69 8.17
CA ASN A 269 -2.64 -3.87 7.40
C ASN A 269 -2.23 -2.69 8.29
N TYR A 270 -1.00 -2.71 8.75
CA TYR A 270 -0.43 -1.65 9.58
C TYR A 270 0.74 -1.00 8.88
N ASN A 271 0.73 0.32 8.87
CA ASN A 271 1.78 1.13 8.29
C ASN A 271 2.20 2.22 9.28
N MET A 272 3.48 2.32 9.54
CA MET A 272 4.08 3.39 10.35
C MET A 272 5.15 4.11 9.53
N SER A 273 5.09 5.43 9.53
CA SER A 273 6.08 6.29 8.88
C SER A 273 6.65 7.28 9.88
N LEU A 274 7.97 7.35 9.96
CA LEU A 274 8.72 8.31 10.75
C LEU A 274 9.48 9.23 9.79
N ILE A 275 9.17 10.53 9.78
CA ILE A 275 9.70 11.48 8.81
C ILE A 275 10.42 12.62 9.54
N MET A 276 11.65 12.89 9.10
CA MET A 276 12.44 14.02 9.57
C MET A 276 12.73 14.98 8.41
N MET A 277 12.17 16.19 8.49
CA MET A 277 12.40 17.26 7.52
C MET A 277 13.76 17.92 7.80
N MET A 278 14.71 17.75 6.90
CA MET A 278 16.03 18.36 6.95
C MET A 278 16.02 19.79 6.36
N SER A 279 15.18 20.02 5.36
CA SER A 279 14.94 21.32 4.73
C SER A 279 13.54 21.37 4.11
N LYS A 280 13.20 22.46 3.40
CA LYS A 280 11.91 22.56 2.67
C LYS A 280 11.70 21.48 1.61
N HIS A 281 12.79 20.94 1.07
CA HIS A 281 12.76 20.01 -0.05
C HIS A 281 13.49 18.70 0.22
N LEU A 282 14.13 18.54 1.37
CA LEU A 282 14.89 17.34 1.70
C LEU A 282 14.40 16.77 3.02
N SER A 283 14.10 15.48 3.00
CA SER A 283 13.68 14.72 4.18
C SER A 283 14.40 13.37 4.25
N THR A 284 14.41 12.79 5.41
CA THR A 284 14.73 11.38 5.61
C THR A 284 13.55 10.70 6.28
N SER A 285 13.33 9.43 5.95
CA SER A 285 12.18 8.68 6.44
C SER A 285 12.54 7.25 6.78
N PHE A 286 11.81 6.71 7.73
CA PHE A 286 11.76 5.29 8.05
C PHE A 286 10.31 4.83 7.96
N VAL A 287 10.06 3.76 7.24
CA VAL A 287 8.74 3.13 7.13
C VAL A 287 8.80 1.71 7.63
N PHE A 288 7.79 1.34 8.37
CA PHE A 288 7.50 -0.03 8.78
C PHE A 288 6.10 -0.40 8.30
N GLU A 289 5.98 -1.50 7.58
CA GLU A 289 4.72 -2.06 7.11
C GLU A 289 4.59 -3.51 7.56
N SER A 290 3.41 -3.86 8.04
CA SER A 290 3.09 -5.21 8.46
C SER A 290 1.72 -5.60 7.92
N ILE A 291 1.65 -6.70 7.17
CA ILE A 291 0.44 -7.21 6.54
C ILE A 291 0.25 -8.67 6.98
N TYR A 292 -0.94 -8.96 7.46
CA TYR A 292 -1.45 -10.29 7.66
C TYR A 292 -2.77 -10.42 6.92
N ASP A 293 -2.87 -11.37 6.01
CA ASP A 293 -4.04 -11.71 5.21
C ASP A 293 -3.96 -13.21 4.96
N ASP A 294 -4.87 -13.97 5.56
CA ASP A 294 -4.85 -15.43 5.54
C ASP A 294 -5.30 -16.00 4.18
N ASP A 295 -6.05 -15.23 3.40
CA ASP A 295 -6.46 -15.61 2.04
C ASP A 295 -5.33 -15.40 1.01
N ALA A 296 -4.37 -14.53 1.30
CA ALA A 296 -3.27 -14.23 0.38
C ALA A 296 -2.02 -15.07 0.68
N ILE A 297 -1.47 -14.94 1.88
CA ILE A 297 -0.29 -15.69 2.34
C ILE A 297 -0.52 -15.97 3.82
N GLY A 298 -0.71 -17.22 4.23
CA GLY A 298 -1.01 -17.60 5.61
C GLY A 298 0.09 -17.26 6.65
N GLY A 299 0.65 -16.04 6.58
CA GLY A 299 1.73 -15.59 7.45
C GLY A 299 1.87 -14.06 7.51
N LEU A 300 2.50 -13.60 8.59
CA LEU A 300 2.81 -12.19 8.79
C LEU A 300 3.91 -11.74 7.83
N GLN A 301 3.59 -10.78 6.98
CA GLN A 301 4.52 -10.11 6.09
C GLN A 301 5.02 -8.84 6.77
N ILE A 302 6.32 -8.62 6.82
CA ILE A 302 6.94 -7.43 7.40
C ILE A 302 7.88 -6.82 6.38
N ARG A 303 7.79 -5.51 6.24
CA ARG A 303 8.71 -4.71 5.45
C ARG A 303 9.13 -3.48 6.23
N GLU A 304 10.41 -3.17 6.15
CA GLU A 304 10.96 -1.93 6.69
C GLU A 304 11.87 -1.26 5.66
N GLY A 305 11.94 0.04 5.70
CA GLY A 305 12.77 0.79 4.78
C GLY A 305 13.22 2.12 5.34
N PHE A 306 14.38 2.57 4.87
CA PHE A 306 14.97 3.85 5.21
C PHE A 306 15.40 4.58 3.94
N GLY A 307 15.11 5.87 3.82
CA GLY A 307 15.40 6.60 2.59
C GLY A 307 15.60 8.10 2.75
N LEU A 308 16.08 8.69 1.66
CA LEU A 308 16.18 10.13 1.46
C LEU A 308 15.19 10.55 0.38
N GLY A 309 14.36 11.53 0.67
CA GLY A 309 13.32 12.04 -0.24
C GLY A 309 13.58 13.47 -0.68
N VAL A 310 13.21 13.78 -1.91
CA VAL A 310 13.13 15.15 -2.43
C VAL A 310 11.65 15.47 -2.68
N ASN A 311 11.11 16.43 -1.94
CA ASN A 311 9.69 16.76 -1.94
C ASN A 311 9.41 17.97 -2.83
N TYR A 312 8.45 17.84 -3.73
CA TYR A 312 7.94 18.92 -4.54
C TYR A 312 6.41 18.99 -4.44
N LYS A 313 5.90 20.14 -3.99
CA LYS A 313 4.47 20.41 -3.81
C LYS A 313 4.03 21.56 -4.70
N PHE A 314 2.85 21.47 -5.34
CA PHE A 314 2.24 22.52 -6.15
C PHE A 314 0.71 22.53 -6.02
#